data_ea3edca5a3c4d426ec6683e67191f7ea
#
_entry.id   ea3edca5a3c4d426ec6683e67191f7ea
#
_cell.length_a   1.000
_cell.length_b   1.000
_cell.length_c   1.000
_cell.angle_alpha   90.00
_cell.angle_beta   90.00
_cell.angle_gamma   90.00
#
_symmetry.space_group_name_H-M   'P 1'
#
loop_
_entity.id
_entity.type
_entity.pdbx_description
1 polymer ?
#
loop_
_entity_poly.entity_id
_entity_poly.type
_entity_poly.pdbx_seq_one_letter_code
_entity_poly.pdbx_strand_id
1 'polypeptide(L)'
;PLARVAGRGAAGIDPQFFGFAPVEAANRALSRAGITWGDVGAVELNEAFAAQSLACIDAWGVDEEIVNAWGGALALGHPLGA
;
A
#
# COMPACT_ATOMS: atom_id res chain seq x y z
N PRO A 1 -22.23 -4.43 7.55
CA PRO A 1 -20.81 -4.40 7.27
C PRO A 1 -20.28 -2.97 7.16
N LEU A 2 -19.04 -2.76 7.57
CA LEU A 2 -18.39 -1.43 7.50
C LEU A 2 -17.82 -1.14 6.12
N ALA A 3 -17.45 -2.18 5.37
CA ALA A 3 -16.86 -2.05 4.06
C ALA A 3 -17.03 -3.35 3.25
N ARG A 4 -16.75 -3.27 1.96
CA ARG A 4 -16.73 -4.39 1.02
C ARG A 4 -15.31 -4.52 0.44
N VAL A 5 -14.79 -5.74 0.37
CA VAL A 5 -13.54 -6.01 -0.34
C VAL A 5 -13.85 -6.00 -1.85
N ALA A 6 -13.42 -4.94 -2.53
CA ALA A 6 -13.69 -4.72 -3.95
C ALA A 6 -12.68 -5.39 -4.87
N GLY A 7 -11.44 -5.56 -4.44
CA GLY A 7 -10.38 -6.20 -5.23
C GLY A 7 -9.24 -6.67 -4.35
N ARG A 8 -8.48 -7.62 -4.87
CA ARG A 8 -7.28 -8.16 -4.21
C ARG A 8 -6.14 -8.23 -5.20
N GLY A 9 -4.92 -8.04 -4.74
CA GLY A 9 -3.71 -8.15 -5.53
C GLY A 9 -2.56 -8.75 -4.74
N ALA A 10 -1.74 -9.52 -5.44
CA ALA A 10 -0.49 -10.04 -4.91
C ALA A 10 0.60 -9.88 -5.97
N ALA A 11 1.83 -9.70 -5.53
CA ALA A 11 2.97 -9.60 -6.41
C ALA A 11 4.20 -10.21 -5.75
N GLY A 12 5.02 -10.87 -6.57
CA GLY A 12 6.36 -11.30 -6.20
C GLY A 12 7.38 -10.46 -6.92
N ILE A 13 8.52 -10.24 -6.30
CA ILE A 13 9.62 -9.44 -6.87
C ILE A 13 10.95 -10.04 -6.39
N ASP A 14 12.05 -9.70 -7.06
CA ASP A 14 13.38 -10.14 -6.63
C ASP A 14 13.63 -9.77 -5.16
N PRO A 15 14.20 -10.67 -4.35
CA PRO A 15 14.30 -10.48 -2.90
C PRO A 15 14.96 -9.17 -2.47
N GLN A 16 15.94 -8.66 -3.23
CA GLN A 16 16.61 -7.40 -2.93
C GLN A 16 15.70 -6.17 -3.04
N PHE A 17 14.56 -6.31 -3.74
CA PHE A 17 13.58 -5.24 -3.94
C PHE A 17 12.24 -5.51 -3.22
N PHE A 18 12.21 -6.44 -2.27
CA PHE A 18 10.98 -6.92 -1.64
C PHE A 18 10.03 -5.80 -1.17
N GLY A 19 10.59 -4.71 -0.66
CA GLY A 19 9.81 -3.56 -0.18
C GLY A 19 9.04 -2.81 -1.27
N PHE A 20 9.34 -3.07 -2.54
CA PHE A 20 8.66 -2.45 -3.67
C PHE A 20 7.50 -3.30 -4.23
N ALA A 21 7.34 -4.53 -3.76
CA ALA A 21 6.26 -5.43 -4.19
C ALA A 21 4.84 -4.85 -3.99
N PRO A 22 4.54 -4.03 -2.95
CA PRO A 22 3.24 -3.41 -2.79
C PRO A 22 2.78 -2.58 -3.99
N VAL A 23 3.71 -2.00 -4.75
CA VAL A 23 3.37 -1.19 -5.94
C VAL A 23 2.54 -2.00 -6.92
N GLU A 24 3.05 -3.14 -7.35
CA GLU A 24 2.37 -4.00 -8.31
C GLU A 24 1.13 -4.67 -7.69
N ALA A 25 1.23 -5.10 -6.43
CA ALA A 25 0.11 -5.72 -5.73
C ALA A 25 -1.11 -4.78 -5.65
N ALA A 26 -0.89 -3.53 -5.28
CA ALA A 26 -1.95 -2.53 -5.21
C ALA A 26 -2.50 -2.20 -6.60
N ASN A 27 -1.65 -2.02 -7.60
CA ASN A 27 -2.10 -1.77 -8.97
C ASN A 27 -3.00 -2.90 -9.50
N ARG A 28 -2.68 -4.15 -9.20
CA ARG A 28 -3.52 -5.31 -9.54
C ARG A 28 -4.86 -5.28 -8.81
N ALA A 29 -4.86 -4.93 -7.53
CA ALA A 29 -6.09 -4.83 -6.74
C ALA A 29 -7.03 -3.75 -7.31
N LEU A 30 -6.51 -2.56 -7.62
CA LEU A 30 -7.27 -1.46 -8.20
C LEU A 30 -7.82 -1.85 -9.58
N SER A 31 -7.00 -2.47 -10.42
CA SER A 31 -7.45 -2.95 -11.75
C SER A 31 -8.61 -3.94 -11.64
N ARG A 32 -8.54 -4.88 -10.70
CA ARG A 32 -9.61 -5.85 -10.45
C ARG A 32 -10.87 -5.20 -9.88
N ALA A 33 -10.71 -4.15 -9.10
CA ALA A 33 -11.83 -3.37 -8.56
C ALA A 33 -12.45 -2.43 -9.61
N GLY A 34 -11.78 -2.20 -10.73
CA GLY A 34 -12.22 -1.29 -11.79
C GLY A 34 -12.10 0.19 -11.43
N ILE A 35 -11.14 0.53 -10.56
CA ILE A 35 -10.87 1.91 -10.12
C ILE A 35 -9.43 2.30 -10.38
N THR A 36 -9.15 3.59 -10.30
CA THR A 36 -7.80 4.17 -10.43
C THR A 36 -7.32 4.78 -9.12
N TRP A 37 -6.06 5.15 -9.05
CA TRP A 37 -5.51 5.85 -7.89
C TRP A 37 -6.22 7.18 -7.60
N GLY A 38 -6.77 7.84 -8.63
CA GLY A 38 -7.57 9.06 -8.46
C GLY A 38 -8.86 8.85 -7.66
N ASP A 39 -9.36 7.61 -7.59
CA ASP A 39 -10.56 7.24 -6.84
C ASP A 39 -10.25 6.84 -5.38
N VAL A 40 -8.97 6.72 -5.02
CA VAL A 40 -8.55 6.26 -3.69
C VAL A 40 -8.47 7.44 -2.73
N GLY A 41 -9.24 7.37 -1.65
CA GLY A 41 -9.29 8.41 -0.63
C GLY A 41 -8.40 8.15 0.60
N ALA A 42 -7.99 6.91 0.83
CA ALA A 42 -7.12 6.53 1.94
C ALA A 42 -6.33 5.27 1.60
N VAL A 43 -5.10 5.21 2.08
CA VAL A 43 -4.21 4.06 1.94
C VAL A 43 -3.62 3.70 3.29
N GLU A 44 -3.73 2.45 3.67
CA GLU A 44 -2.97 1.88 4.80
C GLU A 44 -1.85 1.01 4.22
N LEU A 45 -0.62 1.49 4.35
CA LEU A 45 0.60 0.82 3.90
C LEU A 45 1.42 0.42 5.11
N ASN A 46 1.74 -0.87 5.25
CA ASN A 46 2.66 -1.29 6.30
C ASN A 46 4.03 -0.67 6.09
N GLU A 47 4.48 0.11 7.05
CA GLU A 47 5.77 0.80 7.05
C GLU A 47 6.86 -0.15 7.57
N ALA A 48 7.21 -1.18 6.79
CA ALA A 48 8.32 -2.07 7.14
C ALA A 48 9.64 -1.29 7.24
N PHE A 49 9.84 -0.34 6.31
CA PHE A 49 10.92 0.64 6.31
C PHE A 49 10.43 1.97 5.74
N ALA A 50 10.94 3.08 6.25
CA ALA A 50 10.57 4.42 5.75
C ALA A 50 10.91 4.59 4.26
N ALA A 51 12.10 4.16 3.84
CA ALA A 51 12.52 4.25 2.44
C ALA A 51 11.61 3.44 1.50
N GLN A 52 11.18 2.25 1.93
CA GLN A 52 10.25 1.41 1.19
C GLN A 52 8.90 2.10 1.02
N SER A 53 8.37 2.68 2.09
CA SER A 53 7.08 3.37 2.06
C SER A 53 7.12 4.58 1.13
N LEU A 54 8.18 5.38 1.20
CA LEU A 54 8.36 6.54 0.32
C LEU A 54 8.49 6.12 -1.16
N ALA A 55 9.21 5.04 -1.45
CA ALA A 55 9.32 4.52 -2.81
C ALA A 55 7.98 4.06 -3.38
N CYS A 56 7.14 3.41 -2.57
CA CYS A 56 5.79 3.01 -2.98
C CYS A 56 4.90 4.22 -3.26
N ILE A 57 4.89 5.20 -2.37
CA ILE A 57 4.10 6.43 -2.52
C ILE A 57 4.50 7.17 -3.79
N ASP A 58 5.80 7.31 -4.05
CA ASP A 58 6.32 7.94 -5.25
C ASP A 58 5.89 7.20 -6.53
N ALA A 59 6.01 5.86 -6.53
CA ALA A 59 5.63 5.04 -7.68
C ALA A 59 4.12 5.09 -7.98
N TRP A 60 3.28 5.20 -6.96
CA TRP A 60 1.82 5.36 -7.16
C TRP A 60 1.44 6.78 -7.55
N GLY A 61 2.27 7.77 -7.24
CA GLY A 61 1.99 9.17 -7.50
C GLY A 61 0.84 9.73 -6.66
N VAL A 62 0.59 9.15 -5.49
CA VAL A 62 -0.46 9.60 -4.56
C VAL A 62 0.06 10.66 -3.60
N ASP A 63 -0.87 11.47 -3.06
CA ASP A 63 -0.55 12.41 -1.99
C ASP A 63 -0.21 11.62 -0.71
N GLU A 64 0.94 11.89 -0.11
CA GLU A 64 1.35 11.22 1.12
C GLU A 64 0.39 11.46 2.29
N GLU A 65 -0.40 12.54 2.26
CA GLU A 65 -1.39 12.85 3.28
C GLU A 65 -2.52 11.80 3.37
N ILE A 66 -2.81 11.09 2.29
CA ILE A 66 -3.81 10.02 2.30
C ILE A 66 -3.24 8.67 2.76
N VAL A 67 -1.92 8.58 2.94
CA VAL A 67 -1.24 7.34 3.34
C VAL A 67 -1.00 7.36 4.83
N ASN A 68 -1.52 6.33 5.52
CA ASN A 68 -1.35 6.18 6.98
C ASN A 68 -1.70 7.46 7.76
N ALA A 69 -2.86 8.05 7.46
CA ALA A 69 -3.28 9.33 8.01
C ALA A 69 -3.34 9.37 9.56
N TRP A 70 -3.47 8.22 10.19
CA TRP A 70 -3.51 8.06 11.65
C TRP A 70 -2.17 7.57 12.25
N GLY A 71 -1.10 7.59 11.48
CA GLY A 71 0.20 7.03 11.86
C GLY A 71 0.39 5.60 11.33
N GLY A 72 1.58 5.07 11.46
CA GLY A 72 1.96 3.79 10.89
C GLY A 72 2.89 2.96 11.76
N ALA A 73 3.33 1.83 11.21
CA ALA A 73 4.11 0.82 11.91
C ALA A 73 5.50 1.27 12.38
N LEU A 74 6.06 2.34 11.82
CA LEU A 74 7.33 2.91 12.29
C LEU A 74 7.26 3.34 13.76
N ALA A 75 6.08 3.78 14.20
CA ALA A 75 5.86 4.18 15.59
C ALA A 75 5.60 3.00 16.54
N LEU A 76 5.08 1.87 16.01
CA LEU A 76 4.54 0.79 16.82
C LEU A 76 5.28 -0.54 16.65
N GLY A 77 6.01 -0.72 15.57
CA GLY A 77 6.59 -1.98 15.15
C GLY A 77 5.75 -2.74 14.11
N HIS A 78 6.37 -3.67 13.39
CA HIS A 78 5.73 -4.42 12.31
C HIS A 78 4.59 -5.29 12.84
N PRO A 79 3.37 -5.16 12.30
CA PRO A 79 2.19 -5.89 12.78
C PRO A 79 2.12 -7.31 12.19
N LEU A 80 3.02 -8.20 12.57
CA LEU A 80 3.15 -9.54 11.99
C LEU A 80 1.87 -10.38 12.09
N GLY A 81 1.04 -10.12 13.08
CA GLY A 81 -0.19 -10.87 13.32
C GLY A 81 -1.47 -10.21 12.82
N ALA A 82 -1.35 -9.10 12.14
CA ALA A 82 -2.50 -8.34 11.68
C ALA A 82 -2.91 -8.69 10.26
#